data_7c3f5806d5ad141ed1a22609319816f8
#
_entry.id   7c3f5806d5ad141ed1a22609319816f8
#
_cell.length_a   1.000
_cell.length_b   1.000
_cell.length_c   1.000
_cell.angle_alpha   90.00
_cell.angle_beta   90.00
_cell.angle_gamma   90.00
#
_symmetry.space_group_name_H-M   'P 1'
#
loop_
_entity.id
_entity.type
_entity.pdbx_description
1 polymer ?
#
loop_
_entity_poly.entity_id
_entity_poly.type
_entity_poly.pdbx_seq_one_letter_code
_entity_poly.pdbx_strand_id
1 'polypeptide(L)'
;MSPDIDPILRDWEFLPDDVTVRSITTEAGEERIQLRLELGILQMYVDGRPDGKRIHDCESWLEYHQKQQLAHDQQNPDSARYLLQPEDCAELLREGVQYYHRYLSFWHLGRYELCARDTTRNLQLFAFVRNHAKHDRDKLQFDQWRPYVTMMHARAVATPLADLEEWEAAIHVIDSGIRGLEEFLVDYGQEEHADRLSELQFLRRWRKDLLSKSGEESDEDESGDPVDQIRQQLEQAIAEERYEEAAELRDQLRQLQDPRPPHLP
;
A
#
# COMPACT_ATOMS: atom_id res chain seq x y z
N MET A 1 -35.88 -0.24 -9.07
CA MET A 1 -34.63 0.05 -9.80
C MET A 1 -34.22 -1.17 -10.61
N SER A 2 -33.74 -0.99 -11.84
CA SER A 2 -33.14 -2.09 -12.62
C SER A 2 -31.86 -2.55 -11.91
N PRO A 3 -31.56 -3.86 -11.84
CA PRO A 3 -30.29 -4.36 -11.35
C PRO A 3 -29.12 -4.14 -12.35
N ASP A 4 -29.42 -3.57 -13.52
CA ASP A 4 -28.47 -3.27 -14.57
C ASP A 4 -27.58 -2.10 -14.18
N ILE A 5 -26.23 -2.31 -14.23
CA ILE A 5 -25.22 -1.30 -13.91
C ILE A 5 -24.67 -0.56 -15.15
N ASP A 6 -25.05 -0.98 -16.37
CA ASP A 6 -24.59 -0.34 -17.61
C ASP A 6 -24.78 1.18 -17.63
N PRO A 7 -25.91 1.76 -17.13
CA PRO A 7 -26.06 3.21 -17.11
C PRO A 7 -25.00 3.91 -16.27
N ILE A 8 -24.54 3.28 -15.18
CA ILE A 8 -23.50 3.84 -14.29
C ILE A 8 -22.10 3.72 -14.94
N LEU A 9 -21.84 2.60 -15.62
CA LEU A 9 -20.55 2.33 -16.26
C LEU A 9 -20.35 3.17 -17.52
N ARG A 10 -21.43 3.44 -18.28
CA ARG A 10 -21.38 4.20 -19.54
C ARG A 10 -20.89 5.63 -19.35
N ASP A 11 -21.26 6.26 -18.23
CA ASP A 11 -20.88 7.63 -17.92
C ASP A 11 -19.57 7.73 -17.12
N TRP A 12 -18.89 6.59 -16.90
CA TRP A 12 -17.65 6.52 -16.15
C TRP A 12 -16.65 5.56 -16.79
N GLU A 13 -15.86 6.08 -17.71
CA GLU A 13 -14.88 5.32 -18.48
C GLU A 13 -13.85 4.62 -17.58
N PHE A 14 -13.50 3.39 -17.93
CA PHE A 14 -12.39 2.67 -17.34
C PHE A 14 -11.10 2.97 -18.11
N LEU A 15 -10.05 3.38 -17.39
CA LEU A 15 -8.72 3.62 -17.92
C LEU A 15 -7.79 2.50 -17.44
N PRO A 16 -7.27 1.62 -18.33
CA PRO A 16 -6.46 0.45 -17.92
C PRO A 16 -5.20 0.82 -17.15
N ASP A 17 -4.63 2.00 -17.45
CA ASP A 17 -3.37 2.46 -16.87
C ASP A 17 -3.55 3.43 -15.70
N ASP A 18 -4.79 3.68 -15.27
CA ASP A 18 -5.09 4.66 -14.22
C ASP A 18 -6.08 4.12 -13.19
N VAL A 19 -6.00 4.64 -11.96
CA VAL A 19 -6.91 4.30 -10.87
C VAL A 19 -8.01 5.33 -10.81
N THR A 20 -9.17 4.98 -11.35
CA THR A 20 -10.32 5.88 -11.44
C THR A 20 -11.24 5.72 -10.23
N VAL A 21 -11.33 6.75 -9.40
CA VAL A 21 -12.10 6.75 -8.15
C VAL A 21 -12.99 7.99 -8.05
N ARG A 22 -14.08 7.86 -7.29
CA ARG A 22 -14.95 8.99 -6.92
C ARG A 22 -15.59 8.81 -5.55
N SER A 23 -15.95 9.90 -4.90
CA SER A 23 -16.85 9.92 -3.75
C SER A 23 -18.27 10.19 -4.24
N ILE A 24 -19.24 9.50 -3.65
CA ILE A 24 -20.66 9.73 -3.87
C ILE A 24 -21.40 9.88 -2.54
N THR A 25 -22.54 10.57 -2.57
CA THR A 25 -23.49 10.59 -1.44
C THR A 25 -24.70 9.74 -1.81
N THR A 26 -25.04 8.79 -0.94
CA THR A 26 -26.23 7.94 -1.12
C THR A 26 -27.54 8.74 -0.87
N GLU A 27 -28.67 8.17 -1.24
CA GLU A 27 -30.01 8.75 -0.93
C GLU A 27 -30.22 8.94 0.58
N ALA A 28 -29.55 8.13 1.42
CA ALA A 28 -29.57 8.26 2.88
C ALA A 28 -28.61 9.34 3.43
N GLY A 29 -27.92 10.07 2.57
CA GLY A 29 -26.95 11.10 2.95
C GLY A 29 -25.59 10.56 3.40
N GLU A 30 -25.32 9.27 3.21
CA GLU A 30 -24.07 8.65 3.59
C GLU A 30 -23.04 8.70 2.46
N GLU A 31 -21.79 9.02 2.79
CA GLU A 31 -20.69 8.98 1.83
C GLU A 31 -20.28 7.55 1.52
N ARG A 32 -19.96 7.29 0.24
CA ARG A 32 -19.37 6.04 -0.26
C ARG A 32 -18.22 6.36 -1.20
N ILE A 33 -17.24 5.48 -1.21
CA ILE A 33 -16.14 5.52 -2.18
C ILE A 33 -16.43 4.49 -3.26
N GLN A 34 -16.27 4.89 -4.51
CA GLN A 34 -16.37 4.01 -5.67
C GLN A 34 -15.06 3.96 -6.41
N LEU A 35 -14.56 2.74 -6.66
CA LEU A 35 -13.41 2.43 -7.49
C LEU A 35 -13.90 1.76 -8.77
N ARG A 36 -13.53 2.30 -9.93
CA ARG A 36 -13.86 1.75 -11.24
C ARG A 36 -12.96 0.56 -11.55
N LEU A 37 -13.56 -0.58 -11.85
CA LEU A 37 -12.90 -1.77 -12.38
C LEU A 37 -13.32 -1.97 -13.84
N GLU A 38 -12.57 -2.74 -14.61
CA GLU A 38 -12.85 -3.00 -16.03
C GLU A 38 -14.32 -3.40 -16.29
N LEU A 39 -14.86 -4.33 -15.51
CA LEU A 39 -16.20 -4.87 -15.66
C LEU A 39 -17.20 -4.41 -14.58
N GLY A 40 -16.83 -3.49 -13.70
CA GLY A 40 -17.70 -3.11 -12.59
C GLY A 40 -17.19 -1.99 -11.73
N ILE A 41 -17.73 -1.93 -10.52
CA ILE A 41 -17.41 -0.91 -9.52
C ILE A 41 -17.32 -1.60 -8.16
N LEU A 42 -16.27 -1.29 -7.40
CA LEU A 42 -16.25 -1.53 -5.97
C LEU A 42 -16.81 -0.31 -5.26
N GLN A 43 -17.87 -0.53 -4.48
CA GLN A 43 -18.43 0.52 -3.62
C GLN A 43 -18.11 0.19 -2.16
N MET A 44 -17.50 1.13 -1.45
CA MET A 44 -16.96 0.93 -0.11
C MET A 44 -17.49 1.98 0.86
N TYR A 45 -17.64 1.58 2.11
CA TYR A 45 -17.88 2.50 3.22
C TYR A 45 -16.61 3.28 3.54
N VAL A 46 -16.75 4.55 3.94
CA VAL A 46 -15.63 5.41 4.34
C VAL A 46 -15.05 4.93 5.68
N ASP A 47 -15.94 4.58 6.62
CA ASP A 47 -15.57 4.15 7.96
C ASP A 47 -15.89 2.68 8.21
N GLY A 48 -15.30 2.13 9.27
CA GLY A 48 -15.43 0.72 9.62
C GLY A 48 -14.85 -0.19 8.55
N ARG A 49 -15.40 -1.38 8.43
CA ARG A 49 -15.03 -2.34 7.39
C ARG A 49 -15.53 -1.88 6.01
N PRO A 50 -14.72 -1.99 4.94
CA PRO A 50 -15.10 -1.45 3.62
C PRO A 50 -16.42 -1.99 3.04
N ASP A 51 -16.79 -3.24 3.37
CA ASP A 51 -18.08 -3.84 2.96
C ASP A 51 -19.25 -3.52 3.91
N GLY A 52 -18.99 -2.76 4.99
CA GLY A 52 -19.98 -2.38 6.00
C GLY A 52 -20.45 -3.50 6.92
N LYS A 53 -19.86 -4.70 6.85
CA LYS A 53 -20.28 -5.84 7.66
C LYS A 53 -19.55 -5.83 9.02
N ARG A 54 -20.26 -6.30 10.04
CA ARG A 54 -19.69 -6.62 11.35
C ARG A 54 -19.46 -8.13 11.44
N ILE A 55 -18.38 -8.53 12.13
CA ILE A 55 -17.95 -9.92 12.29
C ILE A 55 -18.06 -10.30 13.76
N HIS A 56 -18.99 -11.20 14.11
CA HIS A 56 -19.17 -11.66 15.49
C HIS A 56 -19.17 -10.50 16.52
N ASP A 57 -19.96 -9.46 16.24
CA ASP A 57 -20.03 -8.21 17.02
C ASP A 57 -18.73 -7.38 17.09
N CYS A 58 -17.72 -7.74 16.29
CA CYS A 58 -16.51 -6.97 16.06
C CYS A 58 -16.60 -6.15 14.77
N GLU A 59 -15.77 -5.12 14.67
CA GLU A 59 -15.73 -4.29 13.46
C GLU A 59 -14.97 -4.96 12.30
N SER A 60 -14.14 -5.98 12.61
CA SER A 60 -13.30 -6.65 11.61
C SER A 60 -12.90 -8.05 12.07
N TRP A 61 -12.43 -8.89 11.12
CA TRP A 61 -11.78 -10.16 11.44
C TRP A 61 -10.53 -9.98 12.28
N LEU A 62 -9.74 -8.93 12.02
CA LEU A 62 -8.56 -8.64 12.82
C LEU A 62 -8.94 -8.39 14.29
N GLU A 63 -9.92 -7.54 14.56
CA GLU A 63 -10.40 -7.28 15.93
C GLU A 63 -10.94 -8.56 16.59
N TYR A 64 -11.70 -9.35 15.84
CA TYR A 64 -12.22 -10.64 16.33
C TYR A 64 -11.08 -11.56 16.79
N HIS A 65 -10.07 -11.78 15.95
CA HIS A 65 -8.96 -12.68 16.28
C HIS A 65 -8.05 -12.09 17.38
N GLN A 66 -7.88 -10.79 17.46
CA GLN A 66 -7.19 -10.16 18.58
C GLN A 66 -7.90 -10.39 19.92
N LYS A 67 -9.24 -10.30 19.95
CA LYS A 67 -10.03 -10.65 21.14
C LYS A 67 -9.94 -12.13 21.49
N GLN A 68 -9.97 -13.01 20.49
CA GLN A 68 -9.79 -14.48 20.71
C GLN A 68 -8.40 -14.79 21.26
N GLN A 69 -7.36 -14.16 20.74
CA GLN A 69 -6.00 -14.32 21.23
C GLN A 69 -5.87 -13.86 22.69
N LEU A 70 -6.40 -12.69 23.04
CA LEU A 70 -6.38 -12.19 24.41
C LEU A 70 -7.13 -13.14 25.37
N ALA A 71 -8.31 -13.62 24.97
CA ALA A 71 -9.09 -14.59 25.77
C ALA A 71 -8.36 -15.91 25.95
N HIS A 72 -7.73 -16.42 24.88
CA HIS A 72 -6.91 -17.63 24.94
C HIS A 72 -5.75 -17.50 25.93
N ASP A 73 -4.98 -16.42 25.87
CA ASP A 73 -3.80 -16.20 26.71
C ASP A 73 -4.19 -16.02 28.19
N GLN A 74 -5.34 -15.38 28.47
CA GLN A 74 -5.87 -15.26 29.83
C GLN A 74 -6.31 -16.60 30.43
N GLN A 75 -6.91 -17.47 29.61
CA GLN A 75 -7.43 -18.77 30.07
C GLN A 75 -6.33 -19.83 30.15
N ASN A 76 -5.25 -19.67 29.41
CA ASN A 76 -4.21 -20.68 29.22
C ASN A 76 -2.79 -20.07 29.36
N PRO A 77 -2.44 -19.47 30.51
CA PRO A 77 -1.16 -18.72 30.66
C PRO A 77 0.08 -19.63 30.45
N ASP A 78 -0.05 -20.94 30.69
CA ASP A 78 1.04 -21.93 30.57
C ASP A 78 0.87 -22.83 29.33
N SER A 79 -0.05 -22.53 28.44
CA SER A 79 -0.37 -23.39 27.30
C SER A 79 0.31 -22.98 26.00
N ALA A 80 0.05 -23.75 24.95
CA ALA A 80 0.50 -23.44 23.61
C ALA A 80 -0.07 -22.08 23.14
N ARG A 81 0.73 -21.37 22.36
CA ARG A 81 0.42 -20.07 21.75
C ARG A 81 -0.88 -20.12 20.93
N TYR A 82 -1.66 -19.03 20.95
CA TYR A 82 -2.79 -18.87 20.02
C TYR A 82 -2.31 -18.95 18.56
N LEU A 83 -2.97 -19.77 17.76
CA LEU A 83 -2.61 -19.98 16.36
C LEU A 83 -3.83 -19.83 15.44
N LEU A 84 -3.65 -19.00 14.40
CA LEU A 84 -4.59 -18.90 13.28
C LEU A 84 -4.50 -20.14 12.41
N GLN A 85 -5.67 -20.68 12.04
CA GLN A 85 -5.76 -21.76 11.06
C GLN A 85 -5.77 -21.17 9.62
N PRO A 86 -5.56 -22.00 8.59
CA PRO A 86 -5.58 -21.53 7.20
C PRO A 86 -6.88 -20.82 6.80
N GLU A 87 -8.03 -21.27 7.34
CA GLU A 87 -9.34 -20.68 7.09
C GLU A 87 -9.43 -19.26 7.67
N ASP A 88 -8.89 -19.05 8.88
CA ASP A 88 -8.80 -17.73 9.52
C ASP A 88 -7.92 -16.79 8.70
N CYS A 89 -6.78 -17.29 8.23
CA CYS A 89 -5.88 -16.52 7.35
C CYS A 89 -6.56 -16.14 6.03
N ALA A 90 -7.38 -17.02 5.44
CA ALA A 90 -8.12 -16.71 4.22
C ALA A 90 -9.15 -15.58 4.42
N GLU A 91 -9.86 -15.54 5.56
CA GLU A 91 -10.78 -14.46 5.90
C GLU A 91 -10.04 -13.14 6.13
N LEU A 92 -8.93 -13.17 6.86
CA LEU A 92 -8.08 -12.02 7.10
C LEU A 92 -7.47 -11.46 5.81
N LEU A 93 -7.08 -12.34 4.87
CA LEU A 93 -6.54 -11.92 3.57
C LEU A 93 -7.61 -11.20 2.74
N ARG A 94 -8.82 -11.78 2.64
CA ARG A 94 -9.94 -11.11 1.95
C ARG A 94 -10.25 -9.74 2.54
N GLU A 95 -10.18 -9.61 3.85
CA GLU A 95 -10.36 -8.33 4.53
C GLU A 95 -9.22 -7.37 4.22
N GLY A 96 -7.97 -7.81 4.25
CA GLY A 96 -6.81 -7.00 3.86
C GLY A 96 -6.92 -6.43 2.44
N VAL A 97 -7.45 -7.23 1.49
CA VAL A 97 -7.71 -6.80 0.11
C VAL A 97 -8.81 -5.74 0.04
N GLN A 98 -9.86 -5.82 0.86
CA GLN A 98 -10.88 -4.76 0.91
C GLN A 98 -10.28 -3.42 1.35
N TYR A 99 -9.45 -3.43 2.40
CA TYR A 99 -8.75 -2.23 2.88
C TYR A 99 -7.73 -1.72 1.86
N TYR A 100 -7.07 -2.61 1.11
CA TYR A 100 -6.20 -2.23 -0.01
C TYR A 100 -6.95 -1.37 -1.04
N HIS A 101 -8.09 -1.85 -1.55
CA HIS A 101 -8.87 -1.08 -2.52
C HIS A 101 -9.30 0.27 -1.96
N ARG A 102 -9.62 0.34 -0.65
CA ARG A 102 -10.06 1.57 -0.03
C ARG A 102 -8.94 2.57 0.19
N TYR A 103 -7.76 2.16 0.73
CA TYR A 103 -6.67 3.11 0.92
C TYR A 103 -6.08 3.58 -0.41
N LEU A 104 -6.06 2.73 -1.44
CA LEU A 104 -5.69 3.14 -2.80
C LEU A 104 -6.66 4.22 -3.32
N SER A 105 -7.95 4.02 -3.10
CA SER A 105 -8.97 5.01 -3.47
C SER A 105 -8.80 6.33 -2.69
N PHE A 106 -8.54 6.27 -1.40
CA PHE A 106 -8.27 7.46 -0.58
C PHE A 106 -7.02 8.22 -1.04
N TRP A 107 -5.97 7.51 -1.42
CA TRP A 107 -4.78 8.10 -2.00
C TRP A 107 -5.10 8.95 -3.24
N HIS A 108 -5.81 8.37 -4.21
CA HIS A 108 -6.19 9.06 -5.45
C HIS A 108 -7.23 10.19 -5.25
N LEU A 109 -7.96 10.17 -4.14
CA LEU A 109 -8.86 11.26 -3.75
C LEU A 109 -8.16 12.35 -2.93
N GLY A 110 -6.85 12.26 -2.67
CA GLY A 110 -6.12 13.18 -1.81
C GLY A 110 -6.50 13.10 -0.32
N ARG A 111 -7.18 12.01 0.09
CA ARG A 111 -7.61 11.81 1.49
C ARG A 111 -6.53 11.06 2.27
N TYR A 112 -5.38 11.70 2.41
CA TYR A 112 -4.16 11.08 2.92
C TYR A 112 -4.28 10.55 4.36
N GLU A 113 -4.99 11.25 5.24
CA GLU A 113 -5.22 10.79 6.62
C GLU A 113 -5.97 9.44 6.65
N LEU A 114 -6.99 9.26 5.80
CA LEU A 114 -7.74 8.01 5.70
C LEU A 114 -6.93 6.90 5.03
N CYS A 115 -6.07 7.26 4.07
CA CYS A 115 -5.09 6.33 3.50
C CYS A 115 -4.11 5.85 4.58
N ALA A 116 -3.56 6.75 5.39
CA ALA A 116 -2.66 6.42 6.50
C ALA A 116 -3.34 5.52 7.55
N ARG A 117 -4.60 5.79 7.89
CA ARG A 117 -5.42 4.95 8.79
C ARG A 117 -5.51 3.51 8.29
N ASP A 118 -5.89 3.33 7.03
CA ASP A 118 -6.15 2.01 6.47
C ASP A 118 -4.85 1.23 6.17
N THR A 119 -3.76 1.92 5.80
CA THR A 119 -2.43 1.31 5.65
C THR A 119 -1.87 0.87 7.01
N THR A 120 -2.00 1.68 8.07
CA THR A 120 -1.65 1.29 9.45
C THR A 120 -2.38 0.02 9.85
N ARG A 121 -3.68 -0.02 9.59
CA ARG A 121 -4.51 -1.19 9.89
C ARG A 121 -4.01 -2.44 9.15
N ASN A 122 -3.64 -2.35 7.88
CA ASN A 122 -3.11 -3.50 7.14
C ASN A 122 -1.71 -3.93 7.62
N LEU A 123 -0.85 -2.99 8.00
CA LEU A 123 0.44 -3.33 8.63
C LEU A 123 0.24 -4.08 9.97
N GLN A 124 -0.74 -3.66 10.77
CA GLN A 124 -1.12 -4.38 12.01
C GLN A 124 -1.65 -5.79 11.73
N LEU A 125 -2.46 -5.94 10.67
CA LEU A 125 -2.95 -7.24 10.21
C LEU A 125 -1.79 -8.16 9.83
N PHE A 126 -0.82 -7.68 9.03
CA PHE A 126 0.33 -8.47 8.60
C PHE A 126 1.19 -8.88 9.79
N ALA A 127 1.45 -7.96 10.72
CA ALA A 127 2.17 -8.27 11.95
C ALA A 127 1.43 -9.32 12.81
N PHE A 128 0.11 -9.22 12.91
CA PHE A 128 -0.70 -10.20 13.65
C PHE A 128 -0.62 -11.59 13.00
N VAL A 129 -0.80 -11.69 11.68
CA VAL A 129 -0.70 -12.97 10.96
C VAL A 129 0.71 -13.54 11.04
N ARG A 130 1.75 -12.73 10.86
CA ARG A 130 3.16 -13.18 11.00
C ARG A 130 3.43 -13.81 12.37
N ASN A 131 2.83 -13.23 13.40
CA ASN A 131 3.01 -13.71 14.78
C ASN A 131 2.16 -14.93 15.12
N HIS A 132 0.99 -15.11 14.48
CA HIS A 132 0.00 -16.10 14.92
C HIS A 132 -0.38 -17.15 13.87
N ALA A 133 -0.02 -16.99 12.59
CA ALA A 133 -0.32 -18.01 11.60
C ALA A 133 0.47 -19.29 11.88
N LYS A 134 -0.23 -20.42 11.75
CA LYS A 134 0.32 -21.76 12.00
C LYS A 134 1.38 -22.16 10.96
N HIS A 135 1.19 -21.75 9.71
CA HIS A 135 2.04 -22.14 8.60
C HIS A 135 2.78 -20.93 8.00
N ASP A 136 4.05 -21.11 7.67
CA ASP A 136 4.87 -20.05 7.08
C ASP A 136 4.35 -19.59 5.70
N ARG A 137 3.72 -20.49 4.95
CA ARG A 137 3.06 -20.14 3.69
C ARG A 137 2.00 -19.04 3.90
N ASP A 138 1.19 -19.17 4.95
CA ASP A 138 0.14 -18.21 5.25
C ASP A 138 0.75 -16.85 5.66
N LYS A 139 1.83 -16.85 6.43
CA LYS A 139 2.58 -15.63 6.77
C LYS A 139 3.09 -14.91 5.52
N LEU A 140 3.69 -15.66 4.59
CA LEU A 140 4.24 -15.11 3.35
C LEU A 140 3.17 -14.50 2.45
N GLN A 141 1.93 -15.04 2.45
CA GLN A 141 0.82 -14.47 1.67
C GLN A 141 0.49 -13.02 2.06
N PHE A 142 0.73 -12.64 3.31
CA PHE A 142 0.53 -11.27 3.78
C PHE A 142 1.81 -10.45 3.68
N ASP A 143 2.91 -11.01 4.12
CA ASP A 143 4.15 -10.27 4.34
C ASP A 143 4.82 -9.83 3.02
N GLN A 144 4.55 -10.51 1.91
CA GLN A 144 4.96 -10.07 0.57
C GLN A 144 4.44 -8.66 0.21
N TRP A 145 3.35 -8.22 0.83
CA TRP A 145 2.75 -6.89 0.60
C TRP A 145 3.27 -5.82 1.57
N ARG A 146 4.02 -6.23 2.61
CA ARG A 146 4.54 -5.31 3.64
C ARG A 146 5.36 -4.17 3.05
N PRO A 147 6.27 -4.38 2.08
CA PRO A 147 7.02 -3.29 1.49
C PRO A 147 6.13 -2.22 0.86
N TYR A 148 5.20 -2.64 0.01
CA TYR A 148 4.28 -1.71 -0.65
C TYR A 148 3.42 -0.93 0.36
N VAL A 149 2.84 -1.61 1.35
CA VAL A 149 1.98 -0.94 2.36
C VAL A 149 2.80 0.00 3.23
N THR A 150 4.05 -0.35 3.59
CA THR A 150 4.97 0.53 4.33
C THR A 150 5.29 1.80 3.54
N MET A 151 5.61 1.67 2.26
CA MET A 151 5.83 2.82 1.38
C MET A 151 4.57 3.69 1.26
N MET A 152 3.39 3.08 1.01
CA MET A 152 2.13 3.82 0.89
C MET A 152 1.76 4.54 2.20
N HIS A 153 2.04 3.93 3.35
CA HIS A 153 1.85 4.57 4.65
C HIS A 153 2.75 5.80 4.80
N ALA A 154 4.05 5.66 4.52
CA ALA A 154 4.99 6.78 4.55
C ALA A 154 4.57 7.92 3.60
N ARG A 155 4.14 7.58 2.37
CA ARG A 155 3.61 8.56 1.41
C ARG A 155 2.39 9.30 1.96
N ALA A 156 1.42 8.57 2.52
CA ALA A 156 0.18 9.14 3.03
C ALA A 156 0.40 10.10 4.21
N VAL A 157 1.41 9.84 5.05
CA VAL A 157 1.73 10.70 6.20
C VAL A 157 2.64 11.87 5.80
N ALA A 158 3.65 11.62 4.96
CA ALA A 158 4.64 12.63 4.61
C ALA A 158 4.15 13.64 3.54
N THR A 159 3.24 13.24 2.62
CA THR A 159 2.77 14.13 1.56
C THR A 159 2.13 15.42 2.10
N PRO A 160 1.17 15.39 3.05
CA PRO A 160 0.60 16.63 3.60
C PRO A 160 1.63 17.51 4.29
N LEU A 161 2.63 16.93 4.96
CA LEU A 161 3.72 17.67 5.60
C LEU A 161 4.61 18.37 4.56
N ALA A 162 4.95 17.65 3.49
CA ALA A 162 5.72 18.20 2.38
C ALA A 162 4.96 19.32 1.64
N ASP A 163 3.64 19.20 1.47
CA ASP A 163 2.78 20.22 0.87
C ASP A 163 2.71 21.49 1.74
N LEU A 164 2.91 21.37 3.05
CA LEU A 164 3.00 22.50 4.01
C LEU A 164 4.43 23.00 4.21
N GLU A 165 5.39 22.51 3.43
CA GLU A 165 6.82 22.82 3.54
C GLU A 165 7.43 22.44 4.92
N GLU A 166 6.80 21.52 5.65
CA GLU A 166 7.31 20.94 6.91
C GLU A 166 8.33 19.83 6.62
N TRP A 167 9.44 20.23 5.98
CA TRP A 167 10.43 19.29 5.39
C TRP A 167 11.02 18.32 6.40
N GLU A 168 11.45 18.82 7.57
CA GLU A 168 12.04 17.97 8.62
C GLU A 168 11.06 16.88 9.11
N ALA A 169 9.79 17.26 9.30
CA ALA A 169 8.77 16.31 9.73
C ALA A 169 8.48 15.27 8.64
N ALA A 170 8.41 15.69 7.37
CA ALA A 170 8.22 14.80 6.23
C ALA A 170 9.40 13.81 6.09
N ILE A 171 10.64 14.30 6.20
CA ILE A 171 11.86 13.49 6.15
C ILE A 171 11.86 12.46 7.29
N HIS A 172 11.51 12.86 8.50
CA HIS A 172 11.42 11.93 9.65
C HIS A 172 10.44 10.77 9.41
N VAL A 173 9.30 11.05 8.79
CA VAL A 173 8.32 10.02 8.40
C VAL A 173 8.90 9.09 7.35
N ILE A 174 9.56 9.64 6.31
CA ILE A 174 10.18 8.86 5.25
C ILE A 174 11.29 7.97 5.81
N ASP A 175 12.14 8.48 6.70
CA ASP A 175 13.18 7.72 7.39
C ASP A 175 12.60 6.53 8.19
N SER A 176 11.43 6.72 8.81
CA SER A 176 10.73 5.63 9.47
C SER A 176 10.26 4.56 8.48
N GLY A 177 9.76 4.98 7.30
CA GLY A 177 9.41 4.07 6.21
C GLY A 177 10.62 3.29 5.68
N ILE A 178 11.75 3.97 5.45
CA ILE A 178 13.00 3.36 5.00
C ILE A 178 13.45 2.29 6.01
N ARG A 179 13.51 2.60 7.31
CA ARG A 179 13.86 1.61 8.35
C ARG A 179 12.93 0.40 8.32
N GLY A 180 11.62 0.60 8.16
CA GLY A 180 10.67 -0.52 8.08
C GLY A 180 10.89 -1.43 6.86
N LEU A 181 11.36 -0.87 5.74
CA LEU A 181 11.74 -1.64 4.55
C LEU A 181 13.09 -2.37 4.72
N GLU A 182 14.05 -1.74 5.38
CA GLU A 182 15.33 -2.37 5.72
C GLU A 182 15.13 -3.53 6.72
N GLU A 183 14.29 -3.35 7.73
CA GLU A 183 13.88 -4.43 8.65
C GLU A 183 13.20 -5.59 7.89
N PHE A 184 12.39 -5.29 6.87
CA PHE A 184 11.82 -6.34 6.02
C PHE A 184 12.90 -7.15 5.31
N LEU A 185 13.91 -6.50 4.73
CA LEU A 185 15.01 -7.20 4.06
C LEU A 185 15.81 -8.07 5.04
N VAL A 186 16.06 -7.57 6.26
CA VAL A 186 16.73 -8.34 7.32
C VAL A 186 15.92 -9.57 7.72
N ASP A 187 14.60 -9.42 7.91
CA ASP A 187 13.69 -10.53 8.27
C ASP A 187 13.77 -11.70 7.27
N TYR A 188 14.11 -11.40 6.00
CA TYR A 188 14.20 -12.39 4.92
C TYR A 188 15.63 -12.70 4.45
N GLY A 189 16.67 -12.12 5.09
CA GLY A 189 18.06 -12.29 4.70
C GLY A 189 18.33 -11.81 3.26
N GLN A 190 17.71 -10.68 2.89
CA GLN A 190 17.78 -10.11 1.54
C GLN A 190 18.40 -8.72 1.50
N GLU A 191 19.22 -8.36 2.48
CA GLU A 191 19.88 -7.05 2.61
C GLU A 191 20.72 -6.71 1.37
N GLU A 192 21.34 -7.72 0.75
CA GLU A 192 22.12 -7.56 -0.49
C GLU A 192 21.25 -7.15 -1.70
N HIS A 193 19.93 -7.26 -1.57
CA HIS A 193 18.98 -6.94 -2.64
C HIS A 193 18.23 -5.61 -2.39
N ALA A 194 18.74 -4.78 -1.48
CA ALA A 194 18.16 -3.47 -1.17
C ALA A 194 17.97 -2.60 -2.43
N ASP A 195 18.91 -2.68 -3.38
CA ASP A 195 18.84 -1.93 -4.64
C ASP A 195 17.73 -2.40 -5.60
N ARG A 196 17.18 -3.60 -5.37
CA ARG A 196 16.10 -4.16 -6.19
C ARG A 196 14.72 -3.90 -5.62
N LEU A 197 14.61 -3.42 -4.38
CA LEU A 197 13.33 -3.09 -3.74
C LEU A 197 12.89 -1.69 -4.18
N SER A 198 11.97 -1.64 -5.13
CA SER A 198 11.49 -0.40 -5.75
C SER A 198 10.91 0.59 -4.73
N GLU A 199 10.22 0.09 -3.71
CA GLU A 199 9.64 0.88 -2.64
C GLU A 199 10.69 1.57 -1.79
N LEU A 200 11.81 0.89 -1.51
CA LEU A 200 12.94 1.46 -0.78
C LEU A 200 13.64 2.53 -1.63
N GLN A 201 13.87 2.24 -2.91
CA GLN A 201 14.48 3.20 -3.82
C GLN A 201 13.60 4.45 -4.01
N PHE A 202 12.29 4.28 -4.06
CA PHE A 202 11.34 5.38 -4.10
C PHE A 202 11.46 6.29 -2.86
N LEU A 203 11.44 5.73 -1.65
CA LEU A 203 11.53 6.52 -0.42
C LEU A 203 12.88 7.21 -0.27
N ARG A 204 14.01 6.55 -0.62
CA ARG A 204 15.35 7.15 -0.59
C ARG A 204 15.47 8.35 -1.52
N ARG A 205 14.93 8.25 -2.74
CA ARG A 205 14.90 9.38 -3.68
C ARG A 205 14.06 10.52 -3.17
N TRP A 206 12.85 10.23 -2.72
CA TRP A 206 11.96 11.27 -2.19
C TRP A 206 12.58 11.98 -0.99
N ARG A 207 13.26 11.25 -0.10
CA ARG A 207 14.06 11.82 0.98
C ARG A 207 15.11 12.80 0.48
N LYS A 208 15.89 12.40 -0.52
CA LYS A 208 16.94 13.25 -1.15
C LYS A 208 16.33 14.52 -1.75
N ASP A 209 15.20 14.41 -2.45
CA ASP A 209 14.48 15.56 -3.02
C ASP A 209 14.03 16.56 -1.93
N LEU A 210 13.54 16.05 -0.79
CA LEU A 210 13.12 16.92 0.31
C LEU A 210 14.30 17.57 1.02
N LEU A 211 15.41 16.87 1.22
CA LEU A 211 16.66 17.44 1.78
C LEU A 211 17.15 18.59 0.91
N SER A 212 17.17 18.43 -0.40
CA SER A 212 17.58 19.48 -1.30
C SER A 212 16.67 20.72 -1.23
N LYS A 213 15.36 20.52 -0.94
CA LYS A 213 14.38 21.62 -0.76
C LYS A 213 14.50 22.31 0.61
N SER A 214 14.89 21.57 1.66
CA SER A 214 15.11 22.13 2.99
C SER A 214 16.41 22.95 3.09
N GLY A 215 17.30 22.88 2.10
CA GLY A 215 18.60 23.53 2.11
C GLY A 215 19.67 22.74 2.88
N GLU A 216 19.38 21.50 3.24
CA GLU A 216 20.35 20.59 3.83
C GLU A 216 21.09 19.81 2.72
N GLU A 217 22.43 19.83 2.75
CA GLU A 217 23.23 19.03 1.85
C GLU A 217 23.11 17.54 2.24
N SER A 218 22.80 16.68 1.28
CA SER A 218 22.84 15.23 1.51
C SER A 218 24.28 14.76 1.46
N ASP A 219 24.80 14.21 2.56
CA ASP A 219 26.12 13.56 2.64
C ASP A 219 26.18 12.22 1.87
N GLU A 220 25.16 11.84 1.14
CA GLU A 220 25.10 10.58 0.41
C GLU A 220 25.63 10.72 -1.02
N ASP A 221 26.59 9.85 -1.34
CA ASP A 221 27.38 9.69 -2.56
C ASP A 221 26.70 10.11 -3.87
N GLU A 222 27.52 10.79 -4.72
CA GLU A 222 27.30 11.10 -6.14
C GLU A 222 27.20 9.84 -7.07
N SER A 223 26.71 8.71 -6.58
CA SER A 223 26.31 7.63 -7.49
C SER A 223 25.00 8.06 -8.15
N GLY A 224 25.09 8.45 -9.42
CA GLY A 224 23.99 9.06 -10.20
C GLY A 224 22.67 8.33 -9.99
N ASP A 225 21.61 9.11 -9.75
CA ASP A 225 20.26 8.59 -9.48
C ASP A 225 19.91 7.54 -10.56
N PRO A 226 19.53 6.30 -10.19
CA PRO A 226 19.12 5.27 -11.13
C PRO A 226 18.02 5.74 -12.10
N VAL A 227 17.15 6.68 -11.67
CA VAL A 227 16.14 7.30 -12.54
C VAL A 227 16.75 8.19 -13.59
N ASP A 228 17.77 8.98 -13.24
CA ASP A 228 18.43 9.84 -14.21
C ASP A 228 19.25 9.01 -15.21
N GLN A 229 19.86 7.92 -14.76
CA GLN A 229 20.53 6.98 -15.65
C GLN A 229 19.53 6.31 -16.61
N ILE A 230 18.41 5.80 -16.10
CA ILE A 230 17.35 5.19 -16.96
C ILE A 230 16.74 6.24 -17.88
N ARG A 231 16.55 7.49 -17.43
CA ARG A 231 16.06 8.57 -18.29
C ARG A 231 17.03 8.86 -19.43
N GLN A 232 18.33 8.94 -19.17
CA GLN A 232 19.36 9.12 -20.19
C GLN A 232 19.39 7.95 -21.18
N GLN A 233 19.29 6.71 -20.67
CA GLN A 233 19.23 5.51 -21.52
C GLN A 233 17.97 5.52 -22.39
N LEU A 234 16.83 5.94 -21.84
CA LEU A 234 15.56 6.09 -22.57
C LEU A 234 15.69 7.13 -23.70
N GLU A 235 16.24 8.30 -23.41
CA GLU A 235 16.49 9.33 -24.42
C GLU A 235 17.43 8.83 -25.53
N GLN A 236 18.48 8.09 -25.16
CA GLN A 236 19.40 7.49 -26.11
C GLN A 236 18.70 6.39 -26.94
N ALA A 237 17.92 5.51 -26.34
CA ALA A 237 17.18 4.45 -27.04
C ALA A 237 16.17 5.03 -28.04
N ILE A 238 15.50 6.15 -27.68
CA ILE A 238 14.60 6.88 -28.59
C ILE A 238 15.40 7.50 -29.75
N ALA A 239 16.54 8.13 -29.48
CA ALA A 239 17.37 8.77 -30.51
C ALA A 239 17.97 7.75 -31.51
N GLU A 240 18.21 6.52 -31.05
CA GLU A 240 18.72 5.41 -31.87
C GLU A 240 17.61 4.53 -32.45
N GLU A 241 16.32 4.95 -32.35
CA GLU A 241 15.14 4.25 -32.85
C GLU A 241 14.96 2.82 -32.30
N ARG A 242 15.53 2.53 -31.11
CA ARG A 242 15.41 1.25 -30.41
C ARG A 242 14.12 1.21 -29.57
N TYR A 243 12.97 1.15 -30.26
CA TYR A 243 11.66 1.35 -29.62
C TYR A 243 11.27 0.27 -28.61
N GLU A 244 11.70 -0.98 -28.77
CA GLU A 244 11.43 -2.05 -27.79
C GLU A 244 12.18 -1.77 -26.48
N GLU A 245 13.46 -1.42 -26.56
CA GLU A 245 14.27 -1.05 -25.39
C GLU A 245 13.76 0.23 -24.73
N ALA A 246 13.35 1.23 -25.53
CA ALA A 246 12.73 2.45 -25.02
C ALA A 246 11.43 2.16 -24.25
N ALA A 247 10.63 1.19 -24.71
CA ALA A 247 9.43 0.78 -23.98
C ALA A 247 9.75 0.11 -22.63
N GLU A 248 10.75 -0.78 -22.60
CA GLU A 248 11.20 -1.41 -21.35
C GLU A 248 11.75 -0.38 -20.35
N LEU A 249 12.59 0.55 -20.80
CA LEU A 249 13.15 1.61 -19.96
C LEU A 249 12.08 2.57 -19.44
N ARG A 250 11.08 2.91 -20.26
CA ARG A 250 9.91 3.70 -19.83
C ARG A 250 9.12 2.98 -18.73
N ASP A 251 8.89 1.67 -18.90
CA ASP A 251 8.14 0.88 -17.93
C ASP A 251 8.93 0.71 -16.63
N GLN A 252 10.27 0.57 -16.68
CA GLN A 252 11.15 0.61 -15.51
C GLN A 252 11.10 1.98 -14.82
N LEU A 253 11.16 3.07 -15.60
CA LEU A 253 11.06 4.43 -15.06
C LEU A 253 9.73 4.64 -14.33
N ARG A 254 8.63 4.16 -14.91
CA ARG A 254 7.30 4.23 -14.31
C ARG A 254 7.21 3.45 -13.01
N GLN A 255 7.79 2.24 -12.95
CA GLN A 255 7.83 1.44 -11.71
C GLN A 255 8.64 2.12 -10.60
N LEU A 256 9.74 2.78 -10.96
CA LEU A 256 10.56 3.50 -10.00
C LEU A 256 9.92 4.81 -9.52
N GLN A 257 9.12 5.47 -10.35
CA GLN A 257 8.42 6.73 -10.00
C GLN A 257 7.13 6.49 -9.21
N ASP A 258 6.42 5.42 -9.49
CA ASP A 258 5.19 5.04 -8.79
C ASP A 258 5.11 3.51 -8.65
N PRO A 259 5.79 2.93 -7.66
CA PRO A 259 5.76 1.49 -7.41
C PRO A 259 4.32 1.02 -7.24
N ARG A 260 3.88 0.15 -8.15
CA ARG A 260 2.56 -0.47 -8.09
C ARG A 260 2.66 -1.81 -7.38
N PRO A 261 1.63 -2.21 -6.63
CA PRO A 261 1.63 -3.54 -6.03
C PRO A 261 1.69 -4.59 -7.14
N PRO A 262 2.40 -5.69 -6.91
CA PRO A 262 2.27 -6.87 -7.74
C PRO A 262 0.78 -7.25 -7.78
N HIS A 263 0.26 -7.66 -8.94
CA HIS A 263 -1.17 -7.94 -9.15
C HIS A 263 -1.73 -8.80 -8.02
N LEU A 264 -2.71 -8.24 -7.29
CA LEU A 264 -3.51 -9.02 -6.34
C LEU A 264 -4.33 -10.05 -7.14
N PRO A 265 -4.42 -11.29 -6.64
CA PRO A 265 -5.21 -12.34 -7.29
C PRO A 265 -6.71 -12.03 -7.29
#